data_c56902701f4db6a95ea222e25e9e96de
#
_entry.id   c56902701f4db6a95ea222e25e9e96de
#
_cell.length_a   1.000
_cell.length_b   1.000
_cell.length_c   1.000
_cell.angle_alpha   90.00
_cell.angle_beta   90.00
_cell.angle_gamma   90.00
#
_symmetry.space_group_name_H-M   'P 1'
#
loop_
_entity.id
_entity.type
_entity.pdbx_description
1 polymer ?
#
loop_
_entity_poly.entity_id
_entity_poly.type
_entity_poly.pdbx_seq_one_letter_code
_entity_poly.pdbx_strand_id
1 'polypeptide(L)'
;KTDPFMEAWTTLTWLAAKFPDVMLCHHVLGHGYRPPALTAKMASTLQVLSGNRFILGIGAGWREDEYAAYGYDFPKPSVRFAQLDEMLQICKLMWTEDEPSFTGTHFSIEGASAPPLPDVIPPICIGASGEKVGLPLAGRHADIWNGSGRASDEDWRRKLDILHNAASDAGRDPAQIEISQTIEHALPETDAQSQELLERLAHKASLGITYFVMDFGNPLTTDHISRFVEQVKQPLIRG
;
A
#
# COMPACT_ATOMS: atom_id res chain seq x y z
N LYS A 1 -2.43 -23.76 2.49
CA LYS A 1 -2.17 -24.08 1.05
C LYS A 1 -3.42 -24.49 0.27
N THR A 2 -4.60 -24.49 0.84
CA THR A 2 -5.82 -25.00 0.23
C THR A 2 -6.85 -23.92 -0.12
N ASP A 3 -6.71 -22.72 0.40
CA ASP A 3 -7.64 -21.64 0.09
C ASP A 3 -7.33 -21.06 -1.30
N PRO A 4 -8.34 -20.90 -2.17
CA PRO A 4 -8.15 -20.32 -3.49
C PRO A 4 -7.74 -18.85 -3.35
N PHE A 5 -6.58 -18.51 -3.92
CA PHE A 5 -6.06 -17.13 -3.93
C PHE A 5 -5.98 -16.67 -5.37
N MET A 6 -6.82 -15.71 -5.74
CA MET A 6 -6.83 -15.16 -7.10
C MET A 6 -5.65 -14.21 -7.31
N GLU A 7 -5.17 -14.11 -8.58
CA GLU A 7 -4.11 -13.18 -8.93
C GLU A 7 -4.54 -11.73 -8.68
N ALA A 8 -3.72 -11.01 -7.96
CA ALA A 8 -4.09 -9.75 -7.35
C ALA A 8 -4.43 -8.65 -8.36
N TRP A 9 -3.63 -8.51 -9.45
CA TRP A 9 -3.85 -7.46 -10.45
C TRP A 9 -5.11 -7.69 -11.27
N THR A 10 -5.29 -8.92 -11.76
CA THR A 10 -6.46 -9.32 -12.53
C THR A 10 -7.74 -9.11 -11.73
N THR A 11 -7.73 -9.55 -10.47
CA THR A 11 -8.88 -9.38 -9.55
C THR A 11 -9.19 -7.91 -9.32
N LEU A 12 -8.17 -7.08 -9.02
CA LEU A 12 -8.39 -5.67 -8.75
C LEU A 12 -8.91 -4.92 -9.98
N THR A 13 -8.42 -5.26 -11.18
CA THR A 13 -8.92 -4.67 -12.43
C THR A 13 -10.39 -5.01 -12.66
N TRP A 14 -10.80 -6.26 -12.38
CA TRP A 14 -12.21 -6.65 -12.46
C TRP A 14 -13.08 -5.91 -11.45
N LEU A 15 -12.59 -5.76 -10.21
CA LEU A 15 -13.29 -4.99 -9.15
C LEU A 15 -13.42 -3.51 -9.53
N ALA A 16 -12.42 -2.92 -10.19
CA ALA A 16 -12.47 -1.54 -10.67
C ALA A 16 -13.65 -1.27 -11.61
N ALA A 17 -13.95 -2.23 -12.49
CA ALA A 17 -15.07 -2.15 -13.42
C ALA A 17 -16.42 -2.42 -12.74
N LYS A 18 -16.44 -3.23 -11.68
CA LYS A 18 -17.68 -3.60 -10.96
C LYS A 18 -18.13 -2.56 -9.94
N PHE A 19 -17.19 -1.86 -9.31
CA PHE A 19 -17.45 -0.95 -8.19
C PHE A 19 -16.89 0.44 -8.51
N PRO A 20 -17.68 1.29 -9.20
CA PRO A 20 -17.18 2.59 -9.69
C PRO A 20 -16.96 3.64 -8.60
N ASP A 21 -17.50 3.44 -7.39
CA ASP A 21 -17.52 4.44 -6.33
C ASP A 21 -16.48 4.20 -5.22
N VAL A 22 -15.59 3.20 -5.40
CA VAL A 22 -14.57 2.87 -4.40
C VAL A 22 -13.16 3.09 -4.92
N MET A 23 -12.25 3.51 -4.05
CA MET A 23 -10.82 3.50 -4.30
C MET A 23 -10.28 2.07 -4.24
N LEU A 24 -9.24 1.78 -4.99
CA LEU A 24 -8.68 0.46 -5.18
C LEU A 24 -7.19 0.46 -4.84
N CYS A 25 -6.77 -0.45 -3.99
CA CYS A 25 -5.37 -0.59 -3.60
C CYS A 25 -4.99 -2.06 -3.46
N HIS A 26 -3.85 -2.45 -4.00
CA HIS A 26 -3.22 -3.70 -3.57
C HIS A 26 -2.61 -3.52 -2.19
N HIS A 27 -2.79 -4.50 -1.30
CA HIS A 27 -2.28 -4.36 0.07
C HIS A 27 -1.40 -5.55 0.50
N VAL A 28 -0.15 -5.68 0.00
CA VAL A 28 0.50 -4.93 -1.09
C VAL A 28 1.11 -5.93 -2.06
N LEU A 29 1.38 -5.52 -3.30
CA LEU A 29 2.08 -6.36 -4.29
C LEU A 29 3.55 -6.58 -3.90
N GLY A 30 4.09 -7.77 -4.16
CA GLY A 30 5.53 -7.97 -4.19
C GLY A 30 6.12 -7.41 -5.48
N HIS A 31 7.13 -6.55 -5.39
CA HIS A 31 7.75 -5.92 -6.56
C HIS A 31 8.35 -6.94 -7.55
N GLY A 32 8.87 -8.07 -7.04
CA GLY A 32 9.58 -9.07 -7.85
C GLY A 32 8.71 -9.92 -8.78
N TYR A 33 7.38 -9.80 -8.73
CA TYR A 33 6.50 -10.54 -9.63
C TYR A 33 6.39 -9.92 -11.03
N ARG A 34 6.81 -8.67 -11.25
CA ARG A 34 6.70 -7.98 -12.54
C ARG A 34 7.89 -7.07 -12.79
N PRO A 35 8.37 -6.94 -14.04
CA PRO A 35 9.35 -5.93 -14.40
C PRO A 35 8.86 -4.50 -14.13
N PRO A 36 9.75 -3.55 -13.79
CA PRO A 36 9.38 -2.17 -13.45
C PRO A 36 8.54 -1.46 -14.52
N ALA A 37 8.98 -1.51 -15.78
CA ALA A 37 8.27 -0.85 -16.87
C ALA A 37 6.86 -1.43 -17.09
N LEU A 38 6.67 -2.75 -16.93
CA LEU A 38 5.36 -3.37 -16.99
C LEU A 38 4.48 -2.92 -15.83
N THR A 39 5.03 -2.87 -14.61
CA THR A 39 4.31 -2.37 -13.43
C THR A 39 3.86 -0.93 -13.62
N ALA A 40 4.75 -0.05 -14.12
CA ALA A 40 4.43 1.34 -14.42
C ALA A 40 3.30 1.46 -15.44
N LYS A 41 3.40 0.70 -16.56
CA LYS A 41 2.39 0.68 -17.62
C LYS A 41 1.04 0.17 -17.16
N MET A 42 1.01 -0.90 -16.39
CA MET A 42 -0.22 -1.46 -15.81
C MET A 42 -0.87 -0.49 -14.83
N ALA A 43 -0.06 0.19 -13.99
CA ALA A 43 -0.55 1.16 -13.03
C ALA A 43 -1.18 2.39 -13.70
N SER A 44 -0.51 2.99 -14.69
CA SER A 44 -1.06 4.11 -15.45
C SER A 44 -2.34 3.72 -16.19
N THR A 45 -2.37 2.53 -16.79
CA THR A 45 -3.55 2.01 -17.48
C THR A 45 -4.74 1.85 -16.53
N LEU A 46 -4.53 1.23 -15.37
CA LEU A 46 -5.60 1.03 -14.40
C LEU A 46 -6.06 2.35 -13.78
N GLN A 47 -5.16 3.31 -13.57
CA GLN A 47 -5.49 4.66 -13.11
C GLN A 47 -6.46 5.35 -14.08
N VAL A 48 -6.16 5.33 -15.38
CA VAL A 48 -7.04 5.90 -16.42
C VAL A 48 -8.37 5.15 -16.48
N LEU A 49 -8.35 3.82 -16.58
CA LEU A 49 -9.57 3.01 -16.70
C LEU A 49 -10.48 3.10 -15.46
N SER A 50 -9.92 3.29 -14.30
CA SER A 50 -10.68 3.45 -13.06
C SER A 50 -11.20 4.88 -12.83
N GLY A 51 -10.82 5.87 -13.64
CA GLY A 51 -11.14 7.28 -13.39
C GLY A 51 -10.41 7.83 -12.16
N ASN A 52 -9.11 7.58 -12.06
CA ASN A 52 -8.22 8.06 -11.00
C ASN A 52 -8.51 7.46 -9.59
N ARG A 53 -9.00 6.23 -9.53
CA ARG A 53 -9.34 5.53 -8.27
C ARG A 53 -8.34 4.45 -7.86
N PHE A 54 -7.19 4.34 -8.52
CA PHE A 54 -6.20 3.32 -8.25
C PHE A 54 -5.05 3.86 -7.40
N ILE A 55 -4.62 3.07 -6.41
CA ILE A 55 -3.44 3.28 -5.58
C ILE A 55 -2.49 2.10 -5.80
N LEU A 56 -1.25 2.37 -6.16
CA LEU A 56 -0.23 1.33 -6.28
C LEU A 56 0.28 0.92 -4.90
N GLY A 57 -0.31 -0.12 -4.31
CA GLY A 57 0.21 -0.72 -3.08
C GLY A 57 1.32 -1.72 -3.39
N ILE A 58 2.53 -1.47 -2.91
CA ILE A 58 3.72 -2.26 -3.26
C ILE A 58 4.69 -2.41 -2.09
N GLY A 59 5.45 -3.51 -2.08
CA GLY A 59 6.46 -3.81 -1.07
C GLY A 59 7.56 -4.73 -1.59
N ALA A 60 8.55 -5.00 -0.75
CA ALA A 60 9.72 -5.79 -1.13
C ALA A 60 9.46 -7.31 -1.30
N GLY A 61 8.24 -7.77 -1.03
CA GLY A 61 7.90 -9.20 -1.03
C GLY A 61 8.35 -9.92 0.25
N TRP A 62 7.66 -11.01 0.61
CA TRP A 62 7.97 -11.81 1.81
C TRP A 62 7.70 -13.32 1.64
N ARG A 63 6.90 -13.73 0.66
CA ARG A 63 6.49 -15.12 0.39
C ARG A 63 7.54 -15.85 -0.43
N GLU A 64 8.70 -16.18 0.18
CA GLU A 64 9.78 -16.93 -0.48
C GLU A 64 9.30 -18.26 -1.09
N ASP A 65 8.40 -18.96 -0.39
CA ASP A 65 7.80 -20.21 -0.85
C ASP A 65 7.02 -20.06 -2.17
N GLU A 66 6.31 -18.95 -2.34
CA GLU A 66 5.55 -18.67 -3.54
C GLU A 66 6.46 -18.23 -4.70
N TYR A 67 7.45 -17.36 -4.43
CA TYR A 67 8.46 -16.97 -5.41
C TYR A 67 9.19 -18.21 -5.96
N ALA A 68 9.66 -19.11 -5.09
CA ALA A 68 10.31 -20.33 -5.49
C ALA A 68 9.39 -21.26 -6.30
N ALA A 69 8.11 -21.40 -5.88
CA ALA A 69 7.15 -22.25 -6.58
C ALA A 69 6.83 -21.76 -8.00
N TYR A 70 6.88 -20.44 -8.24
CA TYR A 70 6.62 -19.83 -9.55
C TYR A 70 7.89 -19.61 -10.38
N GLY A 71 9.06 -19.96 -9.85
CA GLY A 71 10.34 -19.80 -10.55
C GLY A 71 10.86 -18.36 -10.59
N TYR A 72 10.45 -17.52 -9.62
CA TYR A 72 10.96 -16.17 -9.45
C TYR A 72 12.14 -16.15 -8.48
N ASP A 73 13.08 -15.26 -8.74
CA ASP A 73 14.19 -14.99 -7.82
C ASP A 73 13.69 -14.35 -6.52
N PHE A 74 14.26 -14.77 -5.39
CA PHE A 74 13.99 -14.18 -4.08
C PHE A 74 15.32 -13.80 -3.40
N PRO A 75 15.98 -12.74 -3.83
CA PRO A 75 17.25 -12.33 -3.27
C PRO A 75 17.12 -11.83 -1.82
N LYS A 76 18.25 -11.65 -1.14
CA LYS A 76 18.28 -11.14 0.24
C LYS A 76 17.53 -9.80 0.37
N PRO A 77 16.97 -9.47 1.56
CA PRO A 77 16.14 -8.27 1.75
C PRO A 77 16.78 -6.97 1.27
N SER A 78 18.09 -6.77 1.48
CA SER A 78 18.77 -5.55 1.03
C SER A 78 18.73 -5.36 -0.49
N VAL A 79 18.80 -6.45 -1.26
CA VAL A 79 18.68 -6.42 -2.73
C VAL A 79 17.24 -6.14 -3.14
N ARG A 80 16.26 -6.83 -2.52
CA ARG A 80 14.84 -6.60 -2.81
C ARG A 80 14.40 -5.15 -2.55
N PHE A 81 14.90 -4.53 -1.48
CA PHE A 81 14.61 -3.11 -1.21
C PHE A 81 15.31 -2.18 -2.18
N ALA A 82 16.53 -2.48 -2.63
CA ALA A 82 17.21 -1.71 -3.68
C ALA A 82 16.48 -1.83 -5.03
N GLN A 83 16.03 -3.02 -5.38
CA GLN A 83 15.19 -3.26 -6.56
C GLN A 83 13.85 -2.50 -6.48
N LEU A 84 13.21 -2.49 -5.32
CA LEU A 84 11.99 -1.72 -5.11
C LEU A 84 12.22 -0.21 -5.26
N ASP A 85 13.33 0.31 -4.73
CA ASP A 85 13.71 1.72 -4.85
C ASP A 85 13.85 2.14 -6.33
N GLU A 86 14.60 1.36 -7.12
CA GLU A 86 14.75 1.61 -8.56
C GLU A 86 13.44 1.45 -9.34
N MET A 87 12.62 0.46 -8.99
CA MET A 87 11.30 0.28 -9.59
C MET A 87 10.40 1.50 -9.37
N LEU A 88 10.38 2.06 -8.16
CA LEU A 88 9.56 3.22 -7.84
C LEU A 88 10.05 4.48 -8.59
N GLN A 89 11.36 4.63 -8.77
CA GLN A 89 11.92 5.70 -9.60
C GLN A 89 11.47 5.53 -11.06
N ILE A 90 11.59 4.33 -11.63
CA ILE A 90 11.14 4.03 -13.00
C ILE A 90 9.65 4.29 -13.15
N CYS A 91 8.81 3.86 -12.20
CA CYS A 91 7.38 4.14 -12.24
C CYS A 91 7.08 5.63 -12.30
N LYS A 92 7.70 6.42 -11.44
CA LYS A 92 7.50 7.88 -11.41
C LYS A 92 7.95 8.54 -12.72
N LEU A 93 9.11 8.18 -13.26
CA LEU A 93 9.59 8.68 -14.55
C LEU A 93 8.60 8.35 -15.68
N MET A 94 8.15 7.10 -15.78
CA MET A 94 7.22 6.64 -16.82
C MET A 94 5.81 7.24 -16.70
N TRP A 95 5.44 7.83 -15.58
CA TRP A 95 4.16 8.51 -15.39
C TRP A 95 4.23 10.01 -15.66
N THR A 96 5.43 10.59 -15.72
CA THR A 96 5.63 12.04 -15.80
C THR A 96 6.39 12.51 -17.04
N GLU A 97 7.10 11.61 -17.71
CA GLU A 97 7.92 11.92 -18.89
C GLU A 97 7.47 11.12 -20.11
N ASP A 98 7.62 11.68 -21.31
CA ASP A 98 7.18 11.06 -22.55
C ASP A 98 8.05 9.85 -22.97
N GLU A 99 9.37 10.00 -22.87
CA GLU A 99 10.36 8.99 -23.26
C GLU A 99 11.46 8.86 -22.20
N PRO A 100 11.12 8.48 -20.97
CA PRO A 100 12.09 8.41 -19.89
C PRO A 100 13.15 7.34 -20.12
N SER A 101 14.34 7.60 -19.62
CA SER A 101 15.44 6.64 -19.52
C SER A 101 15.95 6.60 -18.10
N PHE A 102 16.33 5.42 -17.62
CA PHE A 102 16.87 5.18 -16.29
C PHE A 102 17.95 4.10 -16.37
N THR A 103 19.05 4.32 -15.66
CA THR A 103 20.13 3.32 -15.52
C THR A 103 20.45 3.16 -14.04
N GLY A 104 20.03 2.04 -13.46
CA GLY A 104 20.27 1.66 -12.08
C GLY A 104 21.27 0.51 -11.96
N THR A 105 21.37 -0.02 -10.74
CA THR A 105 22.17 -1.22 -10.46
C THR A 105 21.43 -2.51 -10.85
N HIS A 106 20.11 -2.50 -10.77
CA HIS A 106 19.25 -3.68 -10.95
C HIS A 106 18.38 -3.58 -12.20
N PHE A 107 18.00 -2.37 -12.59
CA PHE A 107 17.09 -2.15 -13.72
C PHE A 107 17.57 -1.03 -14.62
N SER A 108 17.23 -1.14 -15.90
CA SER A 108 17.41 -0.06 -16.87
C SER A 108 16.24 0.00 -17.83
N ILE A 109 15.86 1.20 -18.25
CA ILE A 109 14.94 1.48 -19.34
C ILE A 109 15.56 2.54 -20.26
N GLU A 110 15.22 2.52 -21.55
CA GLU A 110 15.68 3.48 -22.53
C GLU A 110 14.51 3.91 -23.42
N GLY A 111 14.16 5.22 -23.39
CA GLY A 111 13.08 5.79 -24.17
C GLY A 111 11.73 5.11 -23.94
N ALA A 112 11.43 4.73 -22.70
CA ALA A 112 10.26 3.89 -22.38
C ALA A 112 8.96 4.72 -22.40
N SER A 113 8.29 4.79 -23.53
CA SER A 113 7.00 5.48 -23.65
C SER A 113 5.84 4.65 -23.10
N ALA A 114 4.96 5.26 -22.33
CA ALA A 114 3.83 4.57 -21.68
C ALA A 114 2.47 5.28 -21.81
N PRO A 115 2.09 5.89 -22.93
CA PRO A 115 0.77 6.50 -23.08
C PRO A 115 -0.35 5.45 -22.99
N PRO A 116 -1.56 5.81 -22.48
CA PRO A 116 -1.88 7.16 -21.98
C PRO A 116 -1.18 7.45 -20.65
N LEU A 117 -0.62 8.64 -20.52
CA LEU A 117 -0.17 9.13 -19.21
C LEU A 117 -1.41 9.45 -18.37
N PRO A 118 -1.43 9.14 -17.07
CA PRO A 118 -2.56 9.46 -16.23
C PRO A 118 -2.61 10.97 -15.92
N ASP A 119 -3.80 11.56 -15.94
CA ASP A 119 -3.99 12.96 -15.53
C ASP A 119 -3.66 13.17 -14.04
N VAL A 120 -3.89 12.13 -13.24
CA VAL A 120 -3.52 12.06 -11.82
C VAL A 120 -2.60 10.86 -11.63
N ILE A 121 -1.37 11.11 -11.21
CA ILE A 121 -0.39 10.06 -10.92
C ILE A 121 -0.94 9.10 -9.86
N PRO A 122 -0.84 7.76 -10.07
CA PRO A 122 -1.26 6.80 -9.06
C PRO A 122 -0.53 7.03 -7.74
N PRO A 123 -1.23 7.29 -6.61
CA PRO A 123 -0.57 7.33 -5.32
C PRO A 123 0.14 6.01 -5.00
N ILE A 124 1.27 6.08 -4.33
CA ILE A 124 2.08 4.92 -3.96
C ILE A 124 1.86 4.60 -2.48
N CYS A 125 1.30 3.42 -2.19
CA CYS A 125 1.20 2.89 -0.84
C CYS A 125 2.33 1.89 -0.59
N ILE A 126 3.17 2.15 0.42
CA ILE A 126 4.28 1.25 0.77
C ILE A 126 4.01 0.57 2.10
N GLY A 127 3.94 -0.77 2.07
CA GLY A 127 3.90 -1.62 3.26
C GLY A 127 5.32 -1.92 3.75
N ALA A 128 5.75 -1.28 4.82
CA ALA A 128 7.07 -1.49 5.40
C ALA A 128 7.06 -1.30 6.93
N SER A 129 7.87 -2.13 7.63
CA SER A 129 8.03 -2.03 9.09
C SER A 129 9.50 -1.98 9.53
N GLY A 130 10.43 -2.24 8.63
CA GLY A 130 11.88 -2.30 8.90
C GLY A 130 12.50 -0.92 9.01
N GLU A 131 13.06 -0.60 10.17
CA GLU A 131 13.56 0.75 10.51
C GLU A 131 14.79 1.16 9.70
N LYS A 132 15.67 0.20 9.33
CA LYS A 132 16.94 0.51 8.66
C LYS A 132 16.81 0.76 7.16
N VAL A 133 15.84 0.17 6.49
CA VAL A 133 15.72 0.24 5.02
C VAL A 133 14.29 0.52 4.58
N GLY A 134 13.31 -0.20 5.13
CA GLY A 134 11.91 -0.11 4.70
C GLY A 134 11.27 1.24 4.98
N LEU A 135 11.41 1.77 6.20
CA LEU A 135 10.88 3.09 6.55
C LEU A 135 11.61 4.23 5.82
N PRO A 136 12.97 4.25 5.71
CA PRO A 136 13.63 5.23 4.87
C PRO A 136 13.20 5.20 3.40
N LEU A 137 12.96 4.02 2.83
CA LEU A 137 12.42 3.91 1.47
C LEU A 137 10.99 4.48 1.39
N ALA A 138 10.13 4.15 2.36
CA ALA A 138 8.78 4.70 2.42
C ALA A 138 8.79 6.23 2.53
N GLY A 139 9.65 6.81 3.37
CA GLY A 139 9.81 8.26 3.48
C GLY A 139 10.17 8.92 2.15
N ARG A 140 11.06 8.31 1.36
CA ARG A 140 11.45 8.83 0.06
C ARG A 140 10.36 8.74 -1.01
N HIS A 141 9.53 7.71 -0.99
CA HIS A 141 8.67 7.39 -2.13
C HIS A 141 7.17 7.35 -1.86
N ALA A 142 6.73 7.02 -0.63
CA ALA A 142 5.33 6.76 -0.35
C ALA A 142 4.49 8.03 -0.29
N ASP A 143 3.28 7.97 -0.84
CA ASP A 143 2.21 8.91 -0.57
C ASP A 143 1.35 8.40 0.59
N ILE A 144 1.33 7.07 0.79
CA ILE A 144 0.70 6.38 1.90
C ILE A 144 1.70 5.40 2.49
N TRP A 145 2.01 5.51 3.80
CA TRP A 145 2.75 4.47 4.48
C TRP A 145 1.80 3.58 5.28
N ASN A 146 1.87 2.25 5.04
CA ASN A 146 1.11 1.29 5.83
C ASN A 146 2.02 0.54 6.81
N GLY A 147 1.74 0.70 8.10
CA GLY A 147 2.41 0.04 9.19
C GLY A 147 1.59 -1.11 9.80
N SER A 148 2.26 -2.00 10.54
CA SER A 148 1.62 -3.10 11.25
C SER A 148 0.87 -2.62 12.49
N GLY A 149 -0.37 -3.08 12.68
CA GLY A 149 -1.19 -2.82 13.87
C GLY A 149 -0.70 -3.46 15.16
N ARG A 150 0.35 -4.30 15.08
CA ARG A 150 0.95 -5.01 16.23
C ARG A 150 2.03 -4.21 16.95
N ALA A 151 2.42 -3.05 16.43
CA ALA A 151 3.42 -2.19 17.07
C ALA A 151 2.86 -1.59 18.36
N SER A 152 3.72 -1.50 19.42
CA SER A 152 3.42 -0.70 20.60
C SER A 152 3.35 0.78 20.25
N ASP A 153 2.76 1.61 21.10
CA ASP A 153 2.69 3.06 20.86
C ASP A 153 4.07 3.72 20.81
N GLU A 154 5.02 3.23 21.62
CA GLU A 154 6.40 3.69 21.62
C GLU A 154 7.10 3.34 20.30
N ASP A 155 6.99 2.07 19.85
CA ASP A 155 7.53 1.62 18.57
C ASP A 155 6.90 2.37 17.41
N TRP A 156 5.59 2.67 17.50
CA TRP A 156 4.87 3.41 16.48
C TRP A 156 5.41 4.83 16.32
N ARG A 157 5.55 5.57 17.43
CA ARG A 157 6.12 6.93 17.41
C ARG A 157 7.54 6.93 16.84
N ARG A 158 8.40 6.02 17.30
CA ARG A 158 9.77 5.88 16.77
C ARG A 158 9.79 5.61 15.26
N LYS A 159 8.86 4.78 14.76
CA LYS A 159 8.75 4.49 13.32
C LYS A 159 8.28 5.71 12.52
N LEU A 160 7.34 6.48 13.05
CA LEU A 160 6.91 7.74 12.46
C LEU A 160 8.08 8.74 12.37
N ASP A 161 8.87 8.87 13.42
CA ASP A 161 10.04 9.75 13.41
C ASP A 161 11.05 9.34 12.31
N ILE A 162 11.32 8.03 12.16
CA ILE A 162 12.22 7.53 11.11
C ILE A 162 11.64 7.82 9.71
N LEU A 163 10.35 7.60 9.50
CA LEU A 163 9.65 7.87 8.25
C LEU A 163 9.73 9.36 7.89
N HIS A 164 9.37 10.23 8.83
CA HIS A 164 9.33 11.68 8.64
C HIS A 164 10.73 12.27 8.39
N ASN A 165 11.74 11.81 9.14
CA ASN A 165 13.12 12.23 8.91
C ASN A 165 13.59 11.84 7.51
N ALA A 166 13.31 10.61 7.07
CA ALA A 166 13.68 10.15 5.74
C ALA A 166 12.94 10.91 4.62
N ALA A 167 11.70 11.34 4.84
CA ALA A 167 10.99 12.21 3.90
C ALA A 167 11.65 13.59 3.81
N SER A 168 11.96 14.19 4.97
CA SER A 168 12.65 15.49 5.04
C SER A 168 14.02 15.44 4.38
N ASP A 169 14.82 14.41 4.64
CA ASP A 169 16.15 14.20 4.03
C ASP A 169 16.06 14.05 2.50
N ALA A 170 14.94 13.55 1.99
CA ALA A 170 14.63 13.45 0.56
C ALA A 170 14.01 14.74 -0.03
N GLY A 171 13.91 15.81 0.75
CA GLY A 171 13.32 17.08 0.31
C GLY A 171 11.80 17.05 0.17
N ARG A 172 11.12 16.07 0.80
CA ARG A 172 9.66 15.95 0.81
C ARG A 172 9.08 16.49 2.12
N ASP A 173 7.90 17.05 2.05
CA ASP A 173 7.12 17.40 3.25
C ASP A 173 6.54 16.12 3.90
N PRO A 174 6.95 15.76 5.13
CA PRO A 174 6.42 14.60 5.82
C PRO A 174 4.90 14.63 6.03
N ALA A 175 4.30 15.81 6.12
CA ALA A 175 2.86 15.97 6.29
C ALA A 175 2.03 15.52 5.07
N GLN A 176 2.68 15.36 3.90
CA GLN A 176 2.05 14.83 2.70
C GLN A 176 1.96 13.30 2.68
N ILE A 177 2.57 12.61 3.64
CA ILE A 177 2.48 11.15 3.74
C ILE A 177 1.27 10.79 4.60
N GLU A 178 0.27 10.16 3.98
CA GLU A 178 -0.86 9.61 4.72
C GLU A 178 -0.40 8.42 5.56
N ILE A 179 -0.77 8.39 6.83
CA ILE A 179 -0.36 7.38 7.78
C ILE A 179 -1.45 6.32 7.91
N SER A 180 -1.17 5.12 7.43
CA SER A 180 -2.11 4.00 7.44
C SER A 180 -1.65 2.88 8.37
N GLN A 181 -2.61 2.18 8.96
CA GLN A 181 -2.33 0.99 9.78
C GLN A 181 -3.30 -0.13 9.45
N THR A 182 -2.77 -1.36 9.31
CA THR A 182 -3.60 -2.56 9.24
C THR A 182 -4.01 -3.01 10.63
N ILE A 183 -5.31 -3.13 10.84
CA ILE A 183 -5.92 -3.58 12.09
C ILE A 183 -6.60 -4.93 11.84
N GLU A 184 -6.04 -5.99 12.42
CA GLU A 184 -6.68 -7.30 12.49
C GLU A 184 -7.69 -7.30 13.64
N HIS A 185 -8.96 -7.50 13.34
CA HIS A 185 -10.04 -7.55 14.33
C HIS A 185 -11.27 -8.23 13.75
N ALA A 186 -11.91 -9.09 14.53
CA ALA A 186 -13.21 -9.63 14.14
C ALA A 186 -14.27 -8.52 14.03
N LEU A 187 -15.25 -8.68 13.14
CA LEU A 187 -16.40 -7.77 13.09
C LEU A 187 -17.15 -7.82 14.44
N PRO A 188 -17.57 -6.66 14.99
CA PRO A 188 -18.26 -6.64 16.27
C PRO A 188 -19.66 -7.29 16.16
N GLU A 189 -19.96 -8.18 17.11
CA GLU A 189 -21.24 -8.88 17.23
C GLU A 189 -22.16 -8.21 18.27
N THR A 190 -21.57 -7.45 19.20
CA THR A 190 -22.28 -6.78 20.29
C THR A 190 -21.93 -5.29 20.34
N ASP A 191 -22.78 -4.51 21.02
CA ASP A 191 -22.51 -3.07 21.23
C ASP A 191 -21.26 -2.82 22.07
N ALA A 192 -20.96 -3.71 23.04
CA ALA A 192 -19.75 -3.63 23.83
C ALA A 192 -18.48 -3.81 22.97
N GLN A 193 -18.50 -4.78 22.05
CA GLN A 193 -17.38 -4.97 21.10
C GLN A 193 -17.23 -3.79 20.12
N SER A 194 -18.36 -3.20 19.69
CA SER A 194 -18.33 -2.00 18.85
C SER A 194 -17.68 -0.83 19.58
N GLN A 195 -18.03 -0.63 20.86
CA GLN A 195 -17.47 0.43 21.69
C GLN A 195 -15.96 0.22 21.93
N GLU A 196 -15.54 -0.99 22.26
CA GLU A 196 -14.13 -1.35 22.45
C GLU A 196 -13.31 -1.07 21.16
N LEU A 197 -13.84 -1.49 20.00
CA LEU A 197 -13.17 -1.24 18.72
C LEU A 197 -13.10 0.25 18.40
N LEU A 198 -14.17 1.01 18.64
CA LEU A 198 -14.21 2.46 18.45
C LEU A 198 -13.14 3.16 19.30
N GLU A 199 -13.06 2.84 20.58
CA GLU A 199 -12.06 3.40 21.52
C GLU A 199 -10.63 3.06 21.06
N ARG A 200 -10.41 1.82 20.62
CA ARG A 200 -9.12 1.39 20.07
C ARG A 200 -8.73 2.18 18.83
N LEU A 201 -9.65 2.38 17.89
CA LEU A 201 -9.37 3.13 16.66
C LEU A 201 -9.18 4.63 16.94
N ALA A 202 -9.99 5.21 17.85
CA ALA A 202 -9.81 6.59 18.29
C ALA A 202 -8.46 6.82 18.95
N HIS A 203 -8.01 5.88 19.82
CA HIS A 203 -6.67 5.92 20.38
C HIS A 203 -5.60 5.85 19.29
N LYS A 204 -5.75 4.96 18.30
CA LYS A 204 -4.81 4.88 17.17
C LYS A 204 -4.80 6.16 16.33
N ALA A 205 -5.95 6.78 16.10
CA ALA A 205 -6.04 8.08 15.42
C ALA A 205 -5.27 9.17 16.19
N SER A 206 -5.30 9.18 17.52
CA SER A 206 -4.52 10.11 18.34
C SER A 206 -3.00 9.93 18.23
N LEU A 207 -2.54 8.80 17.67
CA LEU A 207 -1.13 8.54 17.35
C LEU A 207 -0.75 8.96 15.91
N GLY A 208 -1.62 9.69 15.22
CA GLY A 208 -1.39 10.21 13.87
C GLY A 208 -1.82 9.28 12.74
N ILE A 209 -2.53 8.18 13.02
CA ILE A 209 -3.06 7.32 11.97
C ILE A 209 -4.33 7.94 11.39
N THR A 210 -4.33 8.19 10.08
CA THR A 210 -5.44 8.81 9.37
C THR A 210 -6.24 7.84 8.50
N TYR A 211 -5.66 6.66 8.22
CA TYR A 211 -6.28 5.67 7.36
C TYR A 211 -6.16 4.25 7.95
N PHE A 212 -7.30 3.62 8.21
CA PHE A 212 -7.36 2.26 8.75
C PHE A 212 -7.67 1.23 7.66
N VAL A 213 -6.81 0.22 7.52
CA VAL A 213 -7.09 -0.99 6.75
C VAL A 213 -7.59 -2.06 7.71
N MET A 214 -8.88 -2.37 7.64
CA MET A 214 -9.51 -3.34 8.53
C MET A 214 -9.47 -4.74 7.93
N ASP A 215 -8.83 -5.68 8.60
CA ASP A 215 -8.89 -7.11 8.29
C ASP A 215 -9.80 -7.80 9.31
N PHE A 216 -11.00 -8.11 8.88
CA PHE A 216 -12.01 -8.72 9.75
C PHE A 216 -11.99 -10.25 9.75
N GLY A 217 -11.16 -10.88 8.90
CA GLY A 217 -11.19 -12.33 8.72
C GLY A 217 -12.50 -12.85 8.14
N ASN A 218 -12.83 -14.11 8.40
CA ASN A 218 -14.04 -14.79 7.92
C ASN A 218 -14.77 -15.49 9.10
N PRO A 219 -16.10 -15.65 9.04
CA PRO A 219 -17.02 -15.22 7.97
C PRO A 219 -17.42 -13.73 8.09
N LEU A 220 -17.67 -13.10 6.95
CA LEU A 220 -18.26 -11.76 6.89
C LEU A 220 -19.79 -11.89 6.70
N THR A 221 -20.57 -11.22 7.56
CA THR A 221 -22.04 -11.15 7.43
C THR A 221 -22.46 -9.69 7.22
N THR A 222 -23.57 -9.50 6.50
CA THR A 222 -24.12 -8.16 6.25
C THR A 222 -24.43 -7.43 7.55
N ASP A 223 -25.00 -8.13 8.53
CA ASP A 223 -25.40 -7.54 9.82
C ASP A 223 -24.20 -7.06 10.62
N HIS A 224 -23.11 -7.84 10.66
CA HIS A 224 -21.88 -7.45 11.33
C HIS A 224 -21.20 -6.26 10.63
N ILE A 225 -21.22 -6.23 9.29
CA ILE A 225 -20.70 -5.09 8.50
C ILE A 225 -21.55 -3.84 8.77
N SER A 226 -22.88 -3.95 8.77
CA SER A 226 -23.78 -2.82 9.07
C SER A 226 -23.53 -2.26 10.48
N ARG A 227 -23.43 -3.14 11.48
CA ARG A 227 -23.07 -2.75 12.85
C ARG A 227 -21.73 -2.00 12.92
N PHE A 228 -20.71 -2.53 12.26
CA PHE A 228 -19.40 -1.85 12.21
C PHE A 228 -19.52 -0.47 11.59
N VAL A 229 -20.23 -0.33 10.47
CA VAL A 229 -20.42 0.96 9.79
C VAL A 229 -21.14 1.95 10.70
N GLU A 230 -22.23 1.56 11.33
CA GLU A 230 -23.08 2.43 12.12
C GLU A 230 -22.47 2.80 13.48
N GLN A 231 -21.88 1.82 14.16
CA GLN A 231 -21.45 1.98 15.56
C GLN A 231 -19.95 2.27 15.72
N VAL A 232 -19.13 2.03 14.68
CA VAL A 232 -17.68 2.26 14.73
C VAL A 232 -17.24 3.27 13.69
N LYS A 233 -17.44 2.97 12.40
CA LYS A 233 -16.92 3.80 11.31
C LYS A 233 -17.53 5.22 11.33
N GLN A 234 -18.85 5.34 11.41
CA GLN A 234 -19.50 6.64 11.37
C GLN A 234 -19.18 7.52 12.60
N PRO A 235 -19.20 7.02 13.84
CA PRO A 235 -18.76 7.77 15.00
C PRO A 235 -17.31 8.21 14.92
N LEU A 236 -16.40 7.31 14.47
CA LEU A 236 -14.97 7.63 14.32
C LEU A 236 -14.71 8.78 13.33
N ILE A 237 -15.49 8.88 12.26
CA ILE A 237 -15.32 9.95 11.24
C ILE A 237 -15.90 11.29 11.73
N ARG A 238 -16.87 11.27 12.66
CA ARG A 238 -17.55 12.47 13.16
C ARG A 238 -16.88 13.10 14.37
N GLY A 239 -16.08 12.36 15.10
CA GLY A 239 -15.33 12.80 16.30
C GLY A 239 -13.97 13.30 15.95
#